data_107470030cb1eec2efe16b8a858dab9b
#
_entry.id   107470030cb1eec2efe16b8a858dab9b
#
_cell.length_a   1.000
_cell.length_b   1.000
_cell.length_c   1.000
_cell.angle_alpha   90.00
_cell.angle_beta   90.00
_cell.angle_gamma   90.00
#
_symmetry.space_group_name_H-M   'P 1'
#
loop_
_entity.id
_entity.type
_entity.pdbx_description
1 polymer ?
#
loop_
_entity_poly.entity_id
_entity_poly.type
_entity_poly.pdbx_seq_one_letter_code
_entity_poly.pdbx_strand_id
1 'polypeptide(L)'
;MDSLTGQLRTMDSPESLQAQRDQCTRRLEALQAEYDAIALAMEALTQANTVLQTRFSPALGAETARIFSAITGGRYDKVLLDRNLSLSAQPAGDAMPRALSLLSQGAGDQLYLAVRLAICRMVLPRDKAAPLILDDALANFDDQRLAAALDW
;
A
#
# COMPACT_ATOMS: atom_id res chain seq x y z
N MET A 1 -53.97 18.57 -47.76
CA MET A 1 -52.65 19.25 -47.52
C MET A 1 -52.37 19.50 -46.09
N ASP A 2 -53.28 19.31 -45.14
CA ASP A 2 -53.12 19.65 -43.75
C ASP A 2 -52.29 18.62 -42.90
N SER A 3 -52.16 17.39 -43.37
CA SER A 3 -51.49 16.32 -42.63
C SER A 3 -49.94 16.49 -42.59
N LEU A 4 -49.36 16.97 -43.68
CA LEU A 4 -47.90 17.20 -43.77
C LEU A 4 -47.44 18.43 -43.00
N THR A 5 -48.27 19.47 -42.99
CA THR A 5 -47.99 20.70 -42.21
C THR A 5 -48.10 20.47 -40.70
N GLY A 6 -48.97 19.57 -40.27
CA GLY A 6 -49.08 19.12 -38.89
C GLY A 6 -47.88 18.31 -38.43
N GLN A 7 -47.35 17.43 -39.27
CA GLN A 7 -46.15 16.64 -38.95
C GLN A 7 -44.87 17.49 -38.89
N LEU A 8 -44.74 18.52 -39.75
CA LEU A 8 -43.62 19.46 -39.72
C LEU A 8 -43.61 20.35 -38.44
N ARG A 9 -44.80 20.61 -37.85
CA ARG A 9 -44.90 21.39 -36.58
C ARG A 9 -44.51 20.59 -35.33
N THR A 10 -44.47 19.25 -35.42
CA THR A 10 -44.05 18.38 -34.31
C THR A 10 -42.58 17.96 -34.41
N MET A 11 -41.91 18.29 -35.50
CA MET A 11 -40.45 18.06 -35.62
C MET A 11 -39.70 19.25 -35.05
N ASP A 12 -38.70 18.97 -34.23
CA ASP A 12 -37.76 19.99 -33.74
C ASP A 12 -37.13 20.73 -34.93
N SER A 13 -36.92 22.04 -34.77
CA SER A 13 -36.28 22.81 -35.82
C SER A 13 -34.85 22.28 -36.08
N PRO A 14 -34.34 22.36 -37.33
CA PRO A 14 -32.97 21.93 -37.63
C PRO A 14 -31.93 22.57 -36.71
N GLU A 15 -32.14 23.83 -36.31
CA GLU A 15 -31.28 24.57 -35.40
C GLU A 15 -31.31 23.96 -33.95
N SER A 16 -32.52 23.55 -33.50
CA SER A 16 -32.68 22.87 -32.20
C SER A 16 -31.94 21.53 -32.17
N LEU A 17 -32.09 20.74 -33.22
CA LEU A 17 -31.39 19.45 -33.38
C LEU A 17 -29.86 19.63 -33.44
N GLN A 18 -29.41 20.69 -34.13
CA GLN A 18 -28.00 21.01 -34.20
C GLN A 18 -27.44 21.45 -32.84
N ALA A 19 -28.17 22.26 -32.10
CA ALA A 19 -27.80 22.67 -30.75
C ALA A 19 -27.72 21.47 -29.78
N GLN A 20 -28.70 20.55 -29.85
CA GLN A 20 -28.67 19.31 -29.07
C GLN A 20 -27.50 18.43 -29.45
N ARG A 21 -27.20 18.24 -30.72
CA ARG A 21 -26.03 17.50 -31.18
C ARG A 21 -24.74 18.11 -30.63
N ASP A 22 -24.58 19.43 -30.74
CA ASP A 22 -23.37 20.12 -30.28
C ASP A 22 -23.24 20.05 -28.76
N GLN A 23 -24.35 20.07 -28.03
CA GLN A 23 -24.35 19.84 -26.57
C GLN A 23 -23.93 18.41 -26.24
N CYS A 24 -24.46 17.40 -26.94
CA CYS A 24 -24.08 15.99 -26.75
C CYS A 24 -22.61 15.77 -27.06
N THR A 25 -22.09 16.37 -28.14
CA THR A 25 -20.68 16.27 -28.53
C THR A 25 -19.79 16.84 -27.43
N ARG A 26 -20.07 18.07 -26.95
CA ARG A 26 -19.31 18.67 -25.84
C ARG A 26 -19.35 17.82 -24.56
N ARG A 27 -20.52 17.23 -24.26
CA ARG A 27 -20.66 16.35 -23.11
C ARG A 27 -19.84 15.07 -23.25
N LEU A 28 -19.83 14.49 -24.47
CA LEU A 28 -19.04 13.30 -24.79
C LEU A 28 -17.54 13.59 -24.67
N GLU A 29 -17.08 14.71 -25.23
CA GLU A 29 -15.68 15.15 -25.13
C GLU A 29 -15.25 15.35 -23.66
N ALA A 30 -16.10 15.98 -22.84
CA ALA A 30 -15.83 16.18 -21.43
C ALA A 30 -15.74 14.84 -20.65
N LEU A 31 -16.68 13.91 -20.91
CA LEU A 31 -16.67 12.58 -20.28
C LEU A 31 -15.47 11.74 -20.74
N GLN A 32 -15.08 11.85 -22.01
CA GLN A 32 -13.89 11.17 -22.52
C GLN A 32 -12.62 11.67 -21.85
N ALA A 33 -12.48 13.00 -21.70
CA ALA A 33 -11.34 13.60 -21.01
C ALA A 33 -11.26 13.16 -19.52
N GLU A 34 -12.42 13.10 -18.85
CA GLU A 34 -12.49 12.60 -17.47
C GLU A 34 -12.11 11.11 -17.39
N TYR A 35 -12.62 10.29 -18.30
CA TYR A 35 -12.26 8.88 -18.38
C TYR A 35 -10.76 8.67 -18.60
N ASP A 36 -10.16 9.40 -19.55
CA ASP A 36 -8.74 9.30 -19.88
C ASP A 36 -7.86 9.72 -18.68
N ALA A 37 -8.27 10.77 -17.95
CA ALA A 37 -7.58 11.21 -16.75
C ALA A 37 -7.63 10.15 -15.62
N ILE A 38 -8.79 9.52 -15.41
CA ILE A 38 -8.94 8.44 -14.43
C ILE A 38 -8.13 7.21 -14.84
N ALA A 39 -8.16 6.83 -16.12
CA ALA A 39 -7.40 5.70 -16.63
C ALA A 39 -5.89 5.90 -16.43
N LEU A 40 -5.38 7.08 -16.73
CA LEU A 40 -3.98 7.44 -16.50
C LEU A 40 -3.60 7.40 -15.02
N ALA A 41 -4.48 7.92 -14.14
CA ALA A 41 -4.25 7.87 -12.71
C ALA A 41 -4.21 6.43 -12.18
N MET A 42 -5.10 5.56 -12.63
CA MET A 42 -5.11 4.13 -12.27
C MET A 42 -3.83 3.42 -12.76
N GLU A 43 -3.37 3.72 -13.96
CA GLU A 43 -2.11 3.17 -14.48
C GLU A 43 -0.92 3.60 -13.61
N ALA A 44 -0.81 4.89 -13.30
CA ALA A 44 0.25 5.42 -12.45
C ALA A 44 0.26 4.78 -11.05
N LEU A 45 -0.91 4.61 -10.43
CA LEU A 45 -1.05 3.92 -9.14
C LEU A 45 -0.64 2.45 -9.23
N THR A 46 -1.02 1.77 -10.30
CA THR A 46 -0.65 0.36 -10.53
C THR A 46 0.86 0.19 -10.69
N GLN A 47 1.49 1.08 -11.44
CA GLN A 47 2.94 1.09 -11.61
C GLN A 47 3.66 1.38 -10.29
N ALA A 48 3.20 2.39 -9.53
CA ALA A 48 3.76 2.72 -8.22
C ALA A 48 3.64 1.54 -7.24
N ASN A 49 2.48 0.88 -7.20
CA ASN A 49 2.26 -0.29 -6.36
C ASN A 49 3.19 -1.46 -6.77
N THR A 50 3.40 -1.68 -8.07
CA THR A 50 4.32 -2.70 -8.56
C THR A 50 5.76 -2.43 -8.11
N VAL A 51 6.21 -1.17 -8.18
CA VAL A 51 7.54 -0.77 -7.69
C VAL A 51 7.68 -0.99 -6.19
N LEU A 52 6.66 -0.62 -5.41
CA LEU A 52 6.63 -0.89 -3.97
C LEU A 52 6.74 -2.38 -3.66
N GLN A 53 5.96 -3.21 -4.32
CA GLN A 53 5.96 -4.66 -4.08
C GLN A 53 7.28 -5.35 -4.51
N THR A 54 7.88 -4.91 -5.61
CA THR A 54 9.07 -5.58 -6.15
C THR A 54 10.38 -5.10 -5.53
N ARG A 55 10.46 -3.87 -5.09
CA ARG A 55 11.69 -3.27 -4.55
C ARG A 55 11.66 -3.05 -3.05
N PHE A 56 10.57 -2.47 -2.55
CA PHE A 56 10.49 -2.07 -1.14
C PHE A 56 10.20 -3.27 -0.22
N SER A 57 9.23 -4.12 -0.57
CA SER A 57 8.83 -5.23 0.30
C SER A 57 9.96 -6.23 0.58
N PRO A 58 10.77 -6.67 -0.41
CA PRO A 58 11.90 -7.56 -0.13
C PRO A 58 12.97 -6.91 0.75
N ALA A 59 13.29 -5.64 0.50
CA ALA A 59 14.27 -4.90 1.28
C ALA A 59 13.79 -4.69 2.72
N LEU A 60 12.51 -4.33 2.90
CA LEU A 60 11.88 -4.21 4.22
C LEU A 60 11.88 -5.56 4.95
N GLY A 61 11.52 -6.65 4.26
CA GLY A 61 11.55 -8.00 4.82
C GLY A 61 12.94 -8.41 5.31
N ALA A 62 13.96 -8.17 4.52
CA ALA A 62 15.34 -8.48 4.88
C ALA A 62 15.85 -7.65 6.08
N GLU A 63 15.56 -6.34 6.09
CA GLU A 63 15.95 -5.47 7.22
C GLU A 63 15.17 -5.83 8.48
N THR A 64 13.87 -6.10 8.37
CA THR A 64 13.05 -6.59 9.49
C THR A 64 13.56 -7.90 10.04
N ALA A 65 13.91 -8.86 9.17
CA ALA A 65 14.46 -10.15 9.60
C ALA A 65 15.77 -9.97 10.39
N ARG A 66 16.64 -9.07 9.95
CA ARG A 66 17.90 -8.77 10.64
C ARG A 66 17.68 -8.22 12.06
N ILE A 67 16.74 -7.26 12.20
CA ILE A 67 16.38 -6.67 13.49
C ILE A 67 15.69 -7.72 14.37
N PHE A 68 14.71 -8.42 13.83
CA PHE A 68 13.94 -9.41 14.58
C PHE A 68 14.80 -10.59 15.04
N SER A 69 15.75 -11.04 14.21
CA SER A 69 16.73 -12.05 14.60
C SER A 69 17.60 -11.58 15.76
N ALA A 70 18.08 -10.34 15.72
CA ALA A 70 18.88 -9.77 16.81
C ALA A 70 18.09 -9.71 18.13
N ILE A 71 16.87 -9.15 18.11
CA ILE A 71 16.00 -9.04 19.29
C ILE A 71 15.65 -10.41 19.87
N THR A 72 15.43 -11.41 19.01
CA THR A 72 15.01 -12.76 19.44
C THR A 72 16.15 -13.73 19.69
N GLY A 73 17.41 -13.27 19.65
CA GLY A 73 18.58 -14.11 19.85
C GLY A 73 18.75 -15.19 18.78
N GLY A 74 18.44 -14.88 17.53
CA GLY A 74 18.56 -15.81 16.40
C GLY A 74 17.40 -16.82 16.27
N ARG A 75 16.32 -16.64 17.03
CA ARG A 75 15.18 -17.57 17.01
C ARG A 75 14.42 -17.56 15.67
N TYR A 76 14.47 -16.44 14.95
CA TYR A 76 13.86 -16.27 13.65
C TYR A 76 14.90 -15.74 12.67
N ASP A 77 14.98 -16.32 11.49
CA ASP A 77 15.99 -15.98 10.48
C ASP A 77 15.42 -15.27 9.24
N LYS A 78 14.11 -15.41 8.99
CA LYS A 78 13.45 -14.76 7.86
C LYS A 78 12.13 -14.13 8.26
N VAL A 79 11.85 -12.99 7.63
CA VAL A 79 10.54 -12.33 7.66
C VAL A 79 10.10 -12.11 6.23
N LEU A 80 8.88 -12.50 5.95
CA LEU A 80 8.26 -12.37 4.64
C LEU A 80 7.08 -11.41 4.73
N LEU A 81 7.01 -10.50 3.77
CA LEU A 81 5.85 -9.66 3.52
C LEU A 81 5.20 -10.14 2.21
N ASP A 82 3.93 -10.46 2.27
CA ASP A 82 3.17 -10.77 1.08
C ASP A 82 2.70 -9.49 0.36
N ARG A 83 1.97 -9.66 -0.76
CA ARG A 83 1.43 -8.56 -1.56
C ARG A 83 0.41 -7.70 -0.82
N ASN A 84 -0.20 -8.24 0.24
CA ASN A 84 -1.17 -7.55 1.09
C ASN A 84 -0.51 -6.95 2.34
N LEU A 85 0.84 -6.95 2.39
CA LEU A 85 1.64 -6.53 3.54
C LEU A 85 1.39 -7.41 4.79
N SER A 86 0.89 -8.63 4.61
CA SER A 86 0.76 -9.58 5.70
C SER A 86 2.13 -10.14 6.07
N LEU A 87 2.40 -10.16 7.38
CA LEU A 87 3.67 -10.59 7.93
C LEU A 87 3.65 -12.08 8.26
N SER A 88 4.74 -12.76 7.91
CA SER A 88 5.07 -14.09 8.40
C SER A 88 6.54 -14.17 8.78
N ALA A 89 6.86 -14.96 9.80
CA ALA A 89 8.22 -15.15 10.28
C ALA A 89 8.58 -16.63 10.23
N GLN A 90 9.79 -16.93 9.80
CA GLN A 90 10.31 -18.29 9.74
C GLN A 90 11.24 -18.50 10.93
N PRO A 91 10.92 -19.46 11.85
CA PRO A 91 11.84 -19.86 12.90
C PRO A 91 13.12 -20.47 12.31
N ALA A 92 14.23 -20.22 12.95
CA ALA A 92 15.52 -20.81 12.57
C ALA A 92 15.45 -22.34 12.59
N GLY A 93 15.84 -22.97 11.49
CA GLY A 93 15.78 -24.42 11.33
C GLY A 93 14.43 -24.98 10.85
N ASP A 94 13.36 -24.17 10.81
CA ASP A 94 12.08 -24.60 10.23
C ASP A 94 12.06 -24.37 8.71
N ALA A 95 11.40 -25.29 7.98
CA ALA A 95 11.24 -25.17 6.53
C ALA A 95 10.12 -24.19 6.12
N MET A 96 9.18 -23.89 7.02
CA MET A 96 7.97 -23.14 6.70
C MET A 96 7.82 -21.87 7.54
N PRO A 97 7.50 -20.72 6.90
CA PRO A 97 7.15 -19.51 7.63
C PRO A 97 5.81 -19.68 8.36
N ARG A 98 5.69 -19.04 9.51
CA ARG A 98 4.46 -19.01 10.32
C ARG A 98 3.82 -17.63 10.19
N ALA A 99 2.52 -17.60 9.93
CA ALA A 99 1.75 -16.36 9.93
C ALA A 99 1.83 -15.69 11.31
N LEU A 100 1.72 -14.36 11.35
CA LEU A 100 1.76 -13.57 12.59
C LEU A 100 0.77 -14.09 13.65
N SER A 101 -0.42 -14.53 13.24
CA SER A 101 -1.45 -15.09 14.13
C SER A 101 -1.05 -16.40 14.82
N LEU A 102 -0.01 -17.06 14.34
CA LEU A 102 0.54 -18.31 14.90
C LEU A 102 1.76 -18.07 15.79
N LEU A 103 2.22 -16.86 15.90
CA LEU A 103 3.30 -16.47 16.82
C LEU A 103 2.74 -16.24 18.23
N SER A 104 3.60 -16.37 19.25
CA SER A 104 3.23 -15.89 20.58
C SER A 104 3.04 -14.38 20.58
N GLN A 105 2.22 -13.85 21.47
CA GLN A 105 1.96 -12.42 21.57
C GLN A 105 3.27 -11.62 21.67
N GLY A 106 4.18 -12.00 22.56
CA GLY A 106 5.47 -11.31 22.68
C GLY A 106 6.33 -11.38 21.42
N ALA A 107 6.29 -12.49 20.65
CA ALA A 107 7.00 -12.57 19.37
C ALA A 107 6.33 -11.68 18.31
N GLY A 108 5.01 -11.57 18.35
CA GLY A 108 4.27 -10.64 17.49
C GLY A 108 4.64 -9.19 17.73
N ASP A 109 4.68 -8.78 19.02
CA ASP A 109 5.03 -7.42 19.41
C ASP A 109 6.48 -7.07 19.01
N GLN A 110 7.41 -8.02 19.20
CA GLN A 110 8.81 -7.89 18.76
C GLN A 110 8.92 -7.77 17.24
N LEU A 111 8.14 -8.53 16.49
CA LEU A 111 8.10 -8.45 15.01
C LEU A 111 7.56 -7.09 14.56
N TYR A 112 6.50 -6.58 15.18
CA TYR A 112 5.98 -5.24 14.88
C TYR A 112 6.99 -4.14 15.19
N LEU A 113 7.72 -4.23 16.32
CA LEU A 113 8.79 -3.29 16.62
C LEU A 113 9.89 -3.36 15.55
N ALA A 114 10.31 -4.57 15.16
CA ALA A 114 11.35 -4.76 14.15
C ALA A 114 10.94 -4.16 12.80
N VAL A 115 9.68 -4.30 12.38
CA VAL A 115 9.14 -3.67 11.14
C VAL A 115 9.23 -2.15 11.23
N ARG A 116 8.80 -1.55 12.35
CA ARG A 116 8.84 -0.10 12.55
C ARG A 116 10.26 0.44 12.50
N LEU A 117 11.20 -0.22 13.18
CA LEU A 117 12.61 0.15 13.15
C LEU A 117 13.20 0.01 11.74
N ALA A 118 12.84 -1.05 11.00
CA ALA A 118 13.26 -1.24 9.61
C ALA A 118 12.73 -0.12 8.70
N ILE A 119 11.46 0.26 8.84
CA ILE A 119 10.88 1.39 8.09
C ILE A 119 11.62 2.68 8.43
N CYS A 120 11.83 2.98 9.71
CA CYS A 120 12.59 4.18 10.14
C CYS A 120 13.96 4.22 9.47
N ARG A 121 14.71 3.13 9.48
CA ARG A 121 16.04 3.07 8.84
C ARG A 121 16.03 3.23 7.33
N MET A 122 14.97 2.77 6.67
CA MET A 122 14.86 2.86 5.22
C MET A 122 14.38 4.23 4.74
N VAL A 123 13.57 4.92 5.54
CA VAL A 123 12.90 6.18 5.15
C VAL A 123 13.61 7.41 5.69
N LEU A 124 14.16 7.32 6.92
CA LEU A 124 14.82 8.47 7.54
C LEU A 124 16.21 8.70 6.94
N PRO A 125 16.57 9.96 6.69
CA PRO A 125 17.93 10.31 6.27
C PRO A 125 18.95 9.88 7.33
N ARG A 126 20.06 9.28 6.91
CA ARG A 126 21.10 8.78 7.81
C ARG A 126 21.87 9.87 8.56
N ASP A 127 21.84 11.08 8.02
CA ASP A 127 22.50 12.30 8.55
C ASP A 127 21.64 13.07 9.55
N LYS A 128 20.35 12.68 9.70
CA LYS A 128 19.40 13.33 10.60
C LYS A 128 18.81 12.30 11.55
N ALA A 129 19.45 12.13 12.71
CA ALA A 129 18.89 11.29 13.76
C ALA A 129 17.57 11.90 14.27
N ALA A 130 16.46 11.19 14.11
CA ALA A 130 15.20 11.54 14.73
C ALA A 130 15.04 10.73 16.02
N PRO A 131 14.58 11.35 17.13
CA PRO A 131 14.32 10.61 18.36
C PRO A 131 13.17 9.60 18.11
N LEU A 132 13.34 8.39 18.62
CA LEU A 132 12.29 7.36 18.59
C LEU A 132 11.56 7.39 19.93
N ILE A 133 10.25 7.64 19.89
CA ILE A 133 9.39 7.62 21.07
C ILE A 133 8.68 6.27 21.09
N LEU A 134 8.91 5.47 22.13
CA LEU A 134 8.29 4.18 22.37
C LEU A 134 7.33 4.31 23.55
N ASP A 135 6.04 4.06 23.30
CA ASP A 135 5.00 4.05 24.32
C ASP A 135 4.54 2.59 24.48
N ASP A 136 4.81 2.00 25.65
CA ASP A 136 4.52 0.61 26.03
C ASP A 136 5.00 -0.48 25.04
N ALA A 137 5.79 -0.11 24.03
CA ALA A 137 6.20 -1.01 22.96
C ALA A 137 7.12 -2.16 23.42
N LEU A 138 7.70 -2.04 24.62
CA LEU A 138 8.63 -3.01 25.20
C LEU A 138 8.04 -3.76 26.42
N ALA A 139 6.76 -3.58 26.72
CA ALA A 139 6.13 -4.15 27.92
C ALA A 139 6.18 -5.69 27.98
N ASN A 140 6.18 -6.36 26.83
CA ASN A 140 6.22 -7.82 26.72
C ASN A 140 7.62 -8.39 26.41
N PHE A 141 8.69 -7.62 26.72
CA PHE A 141 10.06 -8.06 26.52
C PHE A 141 10.63 -8.56 27.84
N ASP A 142 11.37 -9.66 27.79
CA ASP A 142 12.27 -10.06 28.88
C ASP A 142 13.55 -9.21 28.86
N ASP A 143 14.31 -9.24 29.94
CA ASP A 143 15.53 -8.39 30.13
C ASP A 143 16.55 -8.59 28.99
N GLN A 144 16.70 -9.84 28.50
CA GLN A 144 17.68 -10.14 27.46
C GLN A 144 17.27 -9.53 26.13
N ARG A 145 15.98 -9.65 25.78
CA ARG A 145 15.42 -9.09 24.52
C ARG A 145 15.30 -7.57 24.59
N LEU A 146 15.00 -7.05 25.79
CA LEU A 146 15.00 -5.61 26.03
C LEU A 146 16.37 -5.02 25.76
N ALA A 147 17.42 -5.60 26.34
CA ALA A 147 18.79 -5.18 26.09
C ALA A 147 19.15 -5.24 24.60
N ALA A 148 18.84 -6.37 23.94
CA ALA A 148 19.08 -6.52 22.50
C ALA A 148 18.30 -5.54 21.62
N ALA A 149 17.12 -5.10 22.05
CA ALA A 149 16.33 -4.10 21.32
C ALA A 149 16.85 -2.67 21.52
N LEU A 150 17.45 -2.37 22.68
CA LEU A 150 18.01 -1.05 22.98
C LEU A 150 19.41 -0.84 22.40
N ASP A 151 20.15 -1.92 22.15
CA ASP A 151 21.47 -1.90 21.49
C ASP A 151 21.39 -1.67 19.96
N TRP A 152 20.19 -1.59 19.44
CA TRP A 152 19.91 -1.37 18.02
C TRP A 152 19.76 0.09 17.65
#